data_cf7b6afa45f041f51d915f0e5917beff
#
_entry.id   cf7b6afa45f041f51d915f0e5917beff
#
_cell.length_a   1.000
_cell.length_b   1.000
_cell.length_c   1.000
_cell.angle_alpha   90.00
_cell.angle_beta   90.00
_cell.angle_gamma   90.00
#
_symmetry.space_group_name_H-M   'P 1'
#
loop_
_entity.id
_entity.type
_entity.pdbx_description
1 polymer ?
#
loop_
_entity_poly.entity_id
_entity_poly.type
_entity_poly.pdbx_seq_one_letter_code
_entity_poly.pdbx_strand_id
1 'polypeptide(L)'
;MDLKFNINEDYSKLLVSDMKKKLDKIYAGGGKEKIDKVHKKNKLTARERIEYLVDNDAYFEIAEFAGYGKYEEFGGCPCGGVVAGIASINKKLCLIIANDSTVKSGAWFPTTAKKNLRVQEIAIENHVPIVYLVDSAGVFLQLQDQIFPDKENFGRVFRNNAILSSKGIFQVSAIMGPCVAGGAYLPIMSDESIIVEKTGSIFLAGSHLVKAAIGEIVENEELGGAKTHCEISGITDYKAMDDKDALDKIKSIFEKINLKENKSFDRIKSEMPLHESSKIYGIIPKEIKDNYDVVEIIKCIVDKSEFLEYKKDYGKTIVCGYARVDGWSVGIVANQRKIIKSSTGEMQFGGVIYSDSANKAARFVSICNQKKIPIIFLQDVTGFMVGSKSEKGGIIKNGAKLVNAVSNSIVPKITIIIGNSYGAGNYAMCGKAYDPRFIFAWPNSKIAVMGGEQAAKVIMQLNKKAYKKDDPEYREIIENYNKSASAYNAASNLWIDKIIDPAKTREAISKSLEVSCMKEINESYSNGVMQT
;
A
#
# COMPACT_ATOMS: atom_id res chain seq x y z
N MET A 1 -3.16 -27.03 25.27
CA MET A 1 -3.21 -25.74 24.57
C MET A 1 -3.48 -24.67 25.60
N ASP A 2 -2.75 -23.58 25.58
CA ASP A 2 -2.95 -22.46 26.52
C ASP A 2 -4.28 -21.78 26.21
N LEU A 3 -5.16 -21.62 27.22
CA LEU A 3 -6.46 -20.96 27.10
C LEU A 3 -6.32 -19.56 26.47
N LYS A 4 -5.26 -18.85 26.85
CA LYS A 4 -4.96 -17.51 26.35
C LYS A 4 -4.69 -17.51 24.84
N PHE A 5 -3.96 -18.51 24.34
CA PHE A 5 -3.72 -18.70 22.91
C PHE A 5 -5.03 -18.86 22.14
N ASN A 6 -5.95 -19.68 22.64
CA ASN A 6 -7.25 -19.90 21.98
C ASN A 6 -8.12 -18.63 21.97
N ILE A 7 -8.15 -17.86 23.07
CA ILE A 7 -8.88 -16.57 23.15
C ILE A 7 -8.32 -15.58 22.13
N ASN A 8 -7.01 -15.49 22.00
CA ASN A 8 -6.34 -14.64 21.01
C ASN A 8 -6.66 -15.07 19.58
N GLU A 9 -6.62 -16.38 19.33
CA GLU A 9 -6.91 -16.97 18.04
C GLU A 9 -8.34 -16.65 17.58
N ASP A 10 -9.32 -16.86 18.44
CA ASP A 10 -10.73 -16.57 18.17
C ASP A 10 -10.92 -15.08 17.88
N TYR A 11 -10.32 -14.20 18.69
CA TYR A 11 -10.39 -12.77 18.50
C TYR A 11 -9.79 -12.33 17.17
N SER A 12 -8.61 -12.84 16.83
CA SER A 12 -7.94 -12.54 15.57
C SER A 12 -8.75 -13.00 14.35
N LYS A 13 -9.32 -14.21 14.42
CA LYS A 13 -10.23 -14.75 13.38
C LYS A 13 -11.49 -13.90 13.20
N LEU A 14 -12.05 -13.36 14.29
CA LEU A 14 -13.19 -12.44 14.23
C LEU A 14 -12.82 -11.14 13.50
N LEU A 15 -11.66 -10.56 13.78
CA LEU A 15 -11.18 -9.37 13.07
C LEU A 15 -10.96 -9.62 11.58
N VAL A 16 -10.39 -10.77 11.22
CA VAL A 16 -10.22 -11.16 9.81
C VAL A 16 -11.57 -11.39 9.13
N SER A 17 -12.53 -12.02 9.82
CA SER A 17 -13.89 -12.21 9.30
C SER A 17 -14.60 -10.87 9.05
N ASP A 18 -14.49 -9.93 9.97
CA ASP A 18 -15.04 -8.57 9.82
C ASP A 18 -14.38 -7.83 8.63
N MET A 19 -13.07 -7.93 8.51
CA MET A 19 -12.35 -7.38 7.36
C MET A 19 -12.85 -7.96 6.04
N LYS A 20 -13.03 -9.28 5.94
CA LYS A 20 -13.54 -9.94 4.73
C LYS A 20 -14.95 -9.47 4.38
N LYS A 21 -15.86 -9.36 5.37
CA LYS A 21 -17.22 -8.83 5.15
C LYS A 21 -17.21 -7.38 4.61
N LYS A 22 -16.25 -6.56 5.05
CA LYS A 22 -16.09 -5.21 4.52
C LYS A 22 -15.55 -5.23 3.09
N LEU A 23 -14.59 -6.13 2.79
CA LEU A 23 -14.07 -6.31 1.44
C LEU A 23 -15.14 -6.79 0.47
N ASP A 24 -16.02 -7.71 0.86
CA ASP A 24 -17.15 -8.18 0.01
C ASP A 24 -18.03 -7.00 -0.44
N LYS A 25 -18.29 -6.04 0.46
CA LYS A 25 -19.04 -4.82 0.12
C LYS A 25 -18.27 -3.92 -0.86
N ILE A 26 -16.96 -3.79 -0.67
CA ILE A 26 -16.09 -3.00 -1.57
C ILE A 26 -16.04 -3.65 -2.95
N TYR A 27 -15.93 -4.99 -3.01
CA TYR A 27 -15.85 -5.73 -4.27
C TYR A 27 -17.14 -5.69 -5.08
N ALA A 28 -18.28 -5.44 -4.44
CA ALA A 28 -19.54 -5.19 -5.14
C ALA A 28 -19.55 -3.86 -5.95
N GLY A 29 -18.53 -3.01 -5.81
CA GLY A 29 -18.39 -1.75 -6.56
C GLY A 29 -19.63 -0.87 -6.41
N GLY A 30 -20.22 -0.42 -7.54
CA GLY A 30 -21.44 0.35 -7.59
C GLY A 30 -22.73 -0.46 -7.36
N GLY A 31 -22.60 -1.78 -7.07
CA GLY A 31 -23.70 -2.70 -6.81
C GLY A 31 -24.31 -3.32 -8.07
N LYS A 32 -25.13 -4.37 -7.85
CA LYS A 32 -25.68 -5.24 -8.90
C LYS A 32 -26.34 -4.47 -10.06
N GLU A 33 -27.16 -3.47 -9.76
CA GLU A 33 -27.85 -2.69 -10.82
C GLU A 33 -26.85 -1.99 -11.77
N LYS A 34 -25.74 -1.49 -11.23
CA LYS A 34 -24.71 -0.82 -12.05
C LYS A 34 -23.90 -1.83 -12.85
N ILE A 35 -23.58 -2.99 -12.25
CA ILE A 35 -22.93 -4.11 -12.94
C ILE A 35 -23.79 -4.57 -14.12
N ASP A 36 -25.08 -4.81 -13.90
CA ASP A 36 -26.02 -5.21 -14.96
C ASP A 36 -26.08 -4.17 -16.10
N LYS A 37 -25.96 -2.86 -15.78
CA LYS A 37 -25.90 -1.80 -16.79
C LYS A 37 -24.61 -1.83 -17.61
N VAL A 38 -23.48 -2.22 -17.02
CA VAL A 38 -22.20 -2.41 -17.73
C VAL A 38 -22.34 -3.60 -18.69
N HIS A 39 -22.84 -4.74 -18.22
CA HIS A 39 -23.03 -5.92 -19.05
C HIS A 39 -24.02 -5.71 -20.20
N LYS A 40 -25.11 -4.95 -20.00
CA LYS A 40 -26.05 -4.59 -21.08
C LYS A 40 -25.39 -3.81 -22.22
N LYS A 41 -24.25 -3.17 -21.98
CA LYS A 41 -23.43 -2.48 -22.99
C LYS A 41 -22.36 -3.39 -23.61
N ASN A 42 -22.41 -4.69 -23.36
CA ASN A 42 -21.41 -5.68 -23.77
C ASN A 42 -19.98 -5.32 -23.25
N LYS A 43 -19.89 -4.75 -22.06
CA LYS A 43 -18.64 -4.40 -21.40
C LYS A 43 -18.41 -5.33 -20.19
N LEU A 44 -17.16 -5.51 -19.85
CA LEU A 44 -16.74 -6.15 -18.61
C LEU A 44 -16.57 -5.09 -17.50
N THR A 45 -16.80 -5.48 -16.25
CA THR A 45 -16.42 -4.67 -15.08
C THR A 45 -14.90 -4.60 -14.93
N ALA A 46 -14.40 -3.66 -14.13
CA ALA A 46 -12.95 -3.55 -13.87
C ALA A 46 -12.32 -4.85 -13.35
N ARG A 47 -13.02 -5.56 -12.46
CA ARG A 47 -12.54 -6.83 -11.89
C ARG A 47 -12.54 -7.96 -12.90
N GLU A 48 -13.60 -8.09 -13.71
CA GLU A 48 -13.67 -9.08 -14.80
C GLU A 48 -12.61 -8.85 -15.88
N ARG A 49 -12.31 -7.57 -16.19
CA ARG A 49 -11.21 -7.20 -17.10
C ARG A 49 -9.86 -7.67 -16.57
N ILE A 50 -9.61 -7.43 -15.28
CA ILE A 50 -8.36 -7.84 -14.62
C ILE A 50 -8.28 -9.37 -14.59
N GLU A 51 -9.33 -10.06 -14.15
CA GLU A 51 -9.40 -11.51 -14.09
C GLU A 51 -9.11 -12.16 -15.45
N TYR A 52 -9.66 -11.61 -16.53
CA TYR A 52 -9.40 -12.10 -17.89
C TYR A 52 -7.95 -11.84 -18.35
N LEU A 53 -7.36 -10.70 -17.93
CA LEU A 53 -6.05 -10.26 -18.41
C LEU A 53 -4.89 -11.02 -17.78
N VAL A 54 -4.95 -11.27 -16.47
CA VAL A 54 -3.83 -11.78 -15.68
C VAL A 54 -3.64 -13.29 -15.81
N ASP A 55 -2.43 -13.76 -15.54
CA ASP A 55 -2.15 -15.18 -15.39
C ASP A 55 -2.91 -15.73 -14.16
N ASN A 56 -3.24 -17.02 -14.16
CA ASN A 56 -3.97 -17.65 -13.07
C ASN A 56 -3.28 -17.41 -11.72
N ASP A 57 -4.07 -17.00 -10.72
CA ASP A 57 -3.65 -16.70 -9.34
C ASP A 57 -2.53 -15.65 -9.20
N ALA A 58 -2.29 -14.84 -10.24
CA ALA A 58 -1.19 -13.89 -10.29
C ALA A 58 -1.63 -12.44 -10.04
N TYR A 59 -2.71 -12.20 -9.28
CA TYR A 59 -3.18 -10.86 -8.94
C TYR A 59 -3.18 -10.63 -7.43
N PHE A 60 -2.47 -9.58 -7.01
CA PHE A 60 -2.45 -9.10 -5.62
C PHE A 60 -2.97 -7.67 -5.58
N GLU A 61 -4.25 -7.50 -5.24
CA GLU A 61 -4.90 -6.20 -5.16
C GLU A 61 -4.33 -5.36 -4.01
N ILE A 62 -4.12 -4.07 -4.26
CA ILE A 62 -3.66 -3.08 -3.27
C ILE A 62 -4.68 -1.97 -3.09
N ALA A 63 -4.67 -1.36 -1.90
CA ALA A 63 -5.50 -0.22 -1.54
C ALA A 63 -7.01 -0.43 -1.73
N GLU A 64 -7.53 -1.62 -1.42
CA GLU A 64 -8.97 -1.95 -1.54
C GLU A 64 -9.82 -1.04 -0.65
N PHE A 65 -9.34 -0.69 0.54
CA PHE A 65 -10.02 0.21 1.46
C PHE A 65 -9.85 1.71 1.15
N ALA A 66 -9.23 2.08 0.02
CA ALA A 66 -9.11 3.48 -0.37
C ALA A 66 -10.48 4.15 -0.43
N GLY A 67 -10.64 5.28 0.27
CA GLY A 67 -11.91 6.00 0.34
C GLY A 67 -13.00 5.34 1.21
N TYR A 68 -12.70 4.26 1.94
CA TYR A 68 -13.66 3.59 2.82
C TYR A 68 -14.23 4.54 3.87
N GLY A 69 -15.57 4.64 3.95
CA GLY A 69 -16.27 5.55 4.85
C GLY A 69 -16.14 7.04 4.48
N LYS A 70 -15.73 7.35 3.24
CA LYS A 70 -15.68 8.70 2.69
C LYS A 70 -16.70 8.87 1.57
N TYR A 71 -17.09 10.15 1.35
CA TYR A 71 -17.99 10.54 0.26
C TYR A 71 -19.38 9.90 0.33
N GLU A 72 -19.85 9.56 1.53
CA GLU A 72 -21.18 8.94 1.77
C GLU A 72 -22.31 9.86 1.28
N GLU A 73 -22.14 11.19 1.40
CA GLU A 73 -23.05 12.20 0.89
C GLU A 73 -23.24 12.12 -0.65
N PHE A 74 -22.26 11.56 -1.35
CA PHE A 74 -22.31 11.29 -2.79
C PHE A 74 -22.62 9.82 -3.12
N GLY A 75 -22.91 8.98 -2.10
CA GLY A 75 -23.16 7.55 -2.25
C GLY A 75 -21.88 6.69 -2.25
N GLY A 76 -20.81 7.22 -1.66
CA GLY A 76 -19.54 6.52 -1.47
C GLY A 76 -18.65 6.43 -2.71
N CYS A 77 -17.43 5.99 -2.49
CA CYS A 77 -16.44 5.72 -3.53
C CYS A 77 -15.64 4.44 -3.18
N PRO A 78 -16.27 3.25 -3.28
CA PRO A 78 -15.61 1.99 -2.94
C PRO A 78 -14.34 1.80 -3.76
N CYS A 79 -13.30 1.27 -3.11
CA CYS A 79 -11.98 1.06 -3.69
C CYS A 79 -11.32 2.34 -4.28
N GLY A 80 -11.83 3.54 -3.89
CA GLY A 80 -11.42 4.80 -4.50
C GLY A 80 -11.82 4.95 -5.97
N GLY A 81 -12.83 4.21 -6.45
CA GLY A 81 -13.29 4.22 -7.84
C GLY A 81 -12.32 3.57 -8.84
N VAL A 82 -11.26 2.91 -8.35
CA VAL A 82 -10.21 2.29 -9.18
C VAL A 82 -9.78 0.97 -8.54
N VAL A 83 -9.76 -0.10 -9.31
CA VAL A 83 -9.16 -1.38 -8.91
C VAL A 83 -7.70 -1.38 -9.35
N ALA A 84 -6.78 -1.66 -8.43
CA ALA A 84 -5.35 -1.65 -8.75
C ALA A 84 -4.59 -2.73 -7.99
N GLY A 85 -3.52 -3.25 -8.59
CA GLY A 85 -2.73 -4.32 -7.97
C GLY A 85 -1.49 -4.70 -8.74
N ILE A 86 -0.74 -5.60 -8.12
CA ILE A 86 0.39 -6.29 -8.72
C ILE A 86 -0.14 -7.49 -9.49
N ALA A 87 0.32 -7.68 -10.70
CA ALA A 87 -0.13 -8.75 -11.60
C ALA A 87 1.04 -9.38 -12.36
N SER A 88 0.77 -10.52 -12.98
CA SER A 88 1.61 -11.10 -14.02
C SER A 88 0.78 -11.31 -15.29
N ILE A 89 1.34 -10.94 -16.43
CA ILE A 89 0.79 -11.16 -17.76
C ILE A 89 1.85 -11.88 -18.59
N ASN A 90 1.56 -13.08 -19.05
CA ASN A 90 2.53 -13.93 -19.75
C ASN A 90 3.86 -14.06 -18.95
N LYS A 91 3.74 -14.31 -17.63
CA LYS A 91 4.85 -14.43 -16.67
C LYS A 91 5.69 -13.16 -16.49
N LYS A 92 5.24 -12.03 -16.99
CA LYS A 92 5.91 -10.73 -16.83
C LYS A 92 5.18 -9.89 -15.79
N LEU A 93 5.92 -9.48 -14.77
CA LEU A 93 5.39 -8.68 -13.66
C LEU A 93 4.96 -7.29 -14.15
N CYS A 94 3.81 -6.84 -13.69
CA CYS A 94 3.30 -5.50 -13.98
C CYS A 94 2.38 -4.99 -12.86
N LEU A 95 2.05 -3.70 -12.91
CA LEU A 95 0.99 -3.09 -12.14
C LEU A 95 -0.22 -2.87 -13.06
N ILE A 96 -1.41 -3.04 -12.52
CA ILE A 96 -2.66 -2.77 -13.24
C ILE A 96 -3.44 -1.68 -12.51
N ILE A 97 -4.02 -0.75 -13.27
CA ILE A 97 -4.96 0.27 -12.81
C ILE A 97 -6.18 0.19 -13.71
N ALA A 98 -7.36 -0.11 -13.14
CA ALA A 98 -8.61 -0.22 -13.88
C ALA A 98 -9.67 0.69 -13.27
N ASN A 99 -10.22 1.62 -14.05
CA ASN A 99 -11.35 2.44 -13.60
C ASN A 99 -12.59 1.56 -13.39
N ASP A 100 -13.26 1.71 -12.26
CA ASP A 100 -14.52 1.05 -11.99
C ASP A 100 -15.70 1.93 -12.46
N SER A 101 -16.16 1.67 -13.69
CA SER A 101 -17.28 2.42 -14.27
C SER A 101 -18.62 2.18 -13.56
N THR A 102 -18.72 1.17 -12.68
CA THR A 102 -19.89 0.97 -11.82
C THR A 102 -19.97 2.01 -10.70
N VAL A 103 -18.83 2.62 -10.33
CA VAL A 103 -18.70 3.66 -9.31
C VAL A 103 -18.70 5.03 -10.00
N LYS A 104 -19.83 5.73 -9.95
CA LYS A 104 -19.98 7.09 -10.53
C LYS A 104 -19.45 7.21 -11.98
N SER A 105 -19.66 6.18 -12.81
CA SER A 105 -19.16 6.11 -14.20
C SER A 105 -17.64 6.28 -14.30
N GLY A 106 -16.88 5.80 -13.32
CA GLY A 106 -15.43 5.93 -13.28
C GLY A 106 -14.92 7.36 -13.00
N ALA A 107 -15.74 8.22 -12.42
CA ALA A 107 -15.33 9.59 -12.09
C ALA A 107 -14.21 9.60 -11.04
N TRP A 108 -13.32 10.57 -11.15
CA TRP A 108 -12.18 10.75 -10.25
C TRP A 108 -12.57 11.56 -9.02
N PHE A 109 -12.48 10.91 -7.87
CA PHE A 109 -12.50 11.55 -6.55
C PHE A 109 -11.07 11.90 -6.09
N PRO A 110 -10.89 12.71 -5.04
CA PRO A 110 -9.55 12.96 -4.48
C PRO A 110 -8.79 11.68 -4.15
N THR A 111 -9.49 10.66 -3.63
CA THR A 111 -8.89 9.35 -3.33
C THR A 111 -8.50 8.58 -4.59
N THR A 112 -9.24 8.73 -5.70
CA THR A 112 -8.91 8.11 -6.99
C THR A 112 -7.56 8.61 -7.50
N ALA A 113 -7.35 9.91 -7.46
CA ALA A 113 -6.08 10.52 -7.86
C ALA A 113 -4.91 10.02 -6.99
N LYS A 114 -5.07 10.06 -5.67
CA LYS A 114 -4.05 9.56 -4.72
C LYS A 114 -3.71 8.09 -4.93
N LYS A 115 -4.70 7.25 -5.24
CA LYS A 115 -4.46 5.82 -5.51
C LYS A 115 -3.67 5.61 -6.80
N ASN A 116 -4.02 6.33 -7.87
CA ASN A 116 -3.25 6.30 -9.11
C ASN A 116 -1.80 6.74 -8.88
N LEU A 117 -1.59 7.84 -8.15
CA LEU A 117 -0.25 8.33 -7.80
C LEU A 117 0.54 7.30 -7.02
N ARG A 118 -0.08 6.59 -6.05
CA ARG A 118 0.61 5.54 -5.30
C ARG A 118 1.06 4.38 -6.19
N VAL A 119 0.24 3.96 -7.14
CA VAL A 119 0.62 2.89 -8.07
C VAL A 119 1.74 3.35 -9.02
N GLN A 120 1.67 4.58 -9.52
CA GLN A 120 2.75 5.15 -10.33
C GLN A 120 4.05 5.33 -9.52
N GLU A 121 3.97 5.70 -8.25
CA GLU A 121 5.11 5.74 -7.33
C GLU A 121 5.78 4.36 -7.21
N ILE A 122 4.97 3.30 -6.96
CA ILE A 122 5.47 1.92 -6.92
C ILE A 122 6.16 1.55 -8.26
N ALA A 123 5.59 1.92 -9.40
CA ALA A 123 6.19 1.66 -10.70
C ALA A 123 7.54 2.38 -10.88
N ILE A 124 7.59 3.66 -10.54
CA ILE A 124 8.81 4.50 -10.67
C ILE A 124 9.93 3.97 -9.75
N GLU A 125 9.56 3.66 -8.51
CA GLU A 125 10.52 3.20 -7.50
C GLU A 125 11.12 1.82 -7.82
N ASN A 126 10.35 0.97 -8.49
CA ASN A 126 10.70 -0.43 -8.70
C ASN A 126 10.95 -0.80 -10.18
N HIS A 127 10.80 0.14 -11.11
CA HIS A 127 10.91 -0.07 -12.57
C HIS A 127 9.98 -1.17 -13.10
N VAL A 128 8.72 -1.15 -12.67
CA VAL A 128 7.70 -2.13 -13.06
C VAL A 128 6.73 -1.51 -14.08
N PRO A 129 6.41 -2.19 -15.20
CA PRO A 129 5.43 -1.73 -16.19
C PRO A 129 4.05 -1.48 -15.60
N ILE A 130 3.29 -0.59 -16.23
CA ILE A 130 1.89 -0.32 -15.86
C ILE A 130 0.94 -0.59 -17.02
N VAL A 131 -0.18 -1.23 -16.71
CA VAL A 131 -1.34 -1.39 -17.59
C VAL A 131 -2.49 -0.52 -17.07
N TYR A 132 -3.00 0.37 -17.91
CA TYR A 132 -4.18 1.19 -17.60
C TYR A 132 -5.40 0.68 -18.37
N LEU A 133 -6.45 0.28 -17.68
CA LEU A 133 -7.76 -0.07 -18.25
C LEU A 133 -8.71 1.11 -18.01
N VAL A 134 -8.84 1.98 -19.00
CA VAL A 134 -9.46 3.30 -18.84
C VAL A 134 -10.94 3.28 -19.21
N ASP A 135 -11.78 3.69 -18.27
CA ASP A 135 -13.23 3.80 -18.42
C ASP A 135 -13.75 4.87 -17.44
N SER A 136 -13.59 6.16 -17.79
CA SER A 136 -13.74 7.27 -16.85
C SER A 136 -14.47 8.47 -17.43
N ALA A 137 -15.46 8.95 -16.68
CA ALA A 137 -16.18 10.19 -16.99
C ALA A 137 -15.38 11.48 -16.67
N GLY A 138 -14.11 11.36 -16.23
CA GLY A 138 -13.29 12.51 -15.83
C GLY A 138 -13.42 12.88 -14.35
N VAL A 139 -13.11 14.12 -14.00
CA VAL A 139 -13.13 14.61 -12.61
C VAL A 139 -14.55 14.67 -12.06
N PHE A 140 -14.76 14.24 -10.81
CA PHE A 140 -16.03 14.42 -10.11
C PHE A 140 -16.22 15.90 -9.77
N LEU A 141 -17.07 16.59 -10.53
CA LEU A 141 -17.14 18.05 -10.56
C LEU A 141 -17.47 18.70 -9.20
N GLN A 142 -18.24 18.02 -8.35
CA GLN A 142 -18.58 18.54 -7.01
C GLN A 142 -17.39 18.63 -6.06
N LEU A 143 -16.28 17.97 -6.38
CA LEU A 143 -15.04 17.98 -5.61
C LEU A 143 -13.83 18.45 -6.44
N GLN A 144 -14.08 19.20 -7.52
CA GLN A 144 -13.05 19.60 -8.46
C GLN A 144 -11.94 20.45 -7.82
N ASP A 145 -12.27 21.28 -6.85
CA ASP A 145 -11.35 22.10 -6.07
C ASP A 145 -10.34 21.29 -5.24
N GLN A 146 -10.71 20.05 -4.84
CA GLN A 146 -9.86 19.13 -4.10
C GLN A 146 -9.04 18.19 -5.01
N ILE A 147 -9.26 18.23 -6.33
CA ILE A 147 -8.64 17.30 -7.28
C ILE A 147 -7.74 18.04 -8.28
N PHE A 148 -8.22 19.17 -8.81
CA PHE A 148 -7.60 19.80 -9.98
C PHE A 148 -6.27 20.52 -9.67
N PRO A 149 -6.18 21.45 -8.68
CA PRO A 149 -5.07 22.39 -8.62
C PRO A 149 -3.86 21.91 -7.83
N ASP A 150 -4.02 20.90 -6.98
CA ASP A 150 -2.96 20.49 -6.05
C ASP A 150 -1.87 19.67 -6.73
N LYS A 151 -0.64 19.81 -6.21
CA LYS A 151 0.57 19.15 -6.69
C LYS A 151 0.45 17.62 -6.69
N GLU A 152 -0.04 17.05 -5.59
CA GLU A 152 -0.14 15.59 -5.40
C GLU A 152 -1.55 15.11 -5.72
N ASN A 153 -2.04 15.46 -6.92
CA ASN A 153 -3.38 15.14 -7.37
C ASN A 153 -3.44 14.86 -8.90
N PHE A 154 -4.58 15.13 -9.53
CA PHE A 154 -4.92 14.75 -10.90
C PHE A 154 -3.83 15.10 -11.93
N GLY A 155 -3.34 16.35 -11.94
CA GLY A 155 -2.30 16.78 -12.88
C GLY A 155 -0.95 16.05 -12.71
N ARG A 156 -0.65 15.59 -11.48
CA ARG A 156 0.57 14.84 -11.20
C ARG A 156 0.58 13.47 -11.88
N VAL A 157 -0.59 12.86 -12.07
CA VAL A 157 -0.73 11.57 -12.76
C VAL A 157 -0.19 11.66 -14.19
N PHE A 158 -0.54 12.70 -14.93
CA PHE A 158 -0.08 12.89 -16.32
C PHE A 158 1.41 13.22 -16.39
N ARG A 159 1.89 14.07 -15.48
CA ARG A 159 3.32 14.30 -15.34
C ARG A 159 4.09 12.99 -15.11
N ASN A 160 3.57 12.13 -14.27
CA ASN A 160 4.19 10.85 -13.97
C ASN A 160 4.20 9.90 -15.18
N ASN A 161 3.19 9.91 -16.06
CA ASN A 161 3.23 9.17 -17.32
C ASN A 161 4.46 9.55 -18.15
N ALA A 162 4.73 10.84 -18.33
CA ALA A 162 5.91 11.30 -19.05
C ALA A 162 7.22 10.87 -18.37
N ILE A 163 7.28 10.92 -17.03
CA ILE A 163 8.45 10.49 -16.25
C ILE A 163 8.68 8.98 -16.35
N LEU A 164 7.60 8.18 -16.29
CA LEU A 164 7.67 6.72 -16.44
C LEU A 164 8.27 6.35 -17.80
N SER A 165 7.72 6.88 -18.88
CA SER A 165 8.23 6.67 -20.24
C SER A 165 9.69 7.10 -20.37
N SER A 166 10.06 8.28 -19.89
CA SER A 166 11.45 8.79 -19.94
C SER A 166 12.47 7.92 -19.18
N LYS A 167 11.98 7.13 -18.20
CA LYS A 167 12.78 6.16 -17.44
C LYS A 167 12.79 4.76 -18.06
N GLY A 168 12.13 4.58 -19.21
CA GLY A 168 12.00 3.29 -19.87
C GLY A 168 11.07 2.30 -19.11
N ILE A 169 10.17 2.82 -18.29
CA ILE A 169 9.15 2.02 -17.61
C ILE A 169 7.94 1.95 -18.54
N PHE A 170 7.72 0.78 -19.13
CA PHE A 170 6.71 0.56 -20.14
C PHE A 170 5.29 0.79 -19.64
N GLN A 171 4.49 1.48 -20.43
CA GLN A 171 3.09 1.78 -20.14
C GLN A 171 2.23 1.40 -21.35
N VAL A 172 1.15 0.65 -21.10
CA VAL A 172 0.12 0.35 -22.10
C VAL A 172 -1.24 0.70 -21.57
N SER A 173 -2.07 1.32 -22.41
CA SER A 173 -3.43 1.72 -22.05
C SER A 173 -4.46 1.09 -22.96
N ALA A 174 -5.58 0.60 -22.41
CA ALA A 174 -6.79 0.24 -23.16
C ALA A 174 -7.93 1.20 -22.82
N ILE A 175 -8.45 1.87 -23.84
CA ILE A 175 -9.59 2.80 -23.75
C ILE A 175 -10.86 1.99 -23.98
N MET A 176 -11.50 1.59 -22.89
CA MET A 176 -12.62 0.65 -22.85
C MET A 176 -13.96 1.34 -22.51
N GLY A 177 -13.93 2.65 -22.43
CA GLY A 177 -15.07 3.51 -22.16
C GLY A 177 -14.76 4.96 -22.49
N PRO A 178 -15.64 5.90 -22.13
CA PRO A 178 -15.39 7.32 -22.31
C PRO A 178 -14.11 7.76 -21.59
N CYS A 179 -13.34 8.62 -22.24
CA CYS A 179 -12.15 9.24 -21.68
C CYS A 179 -12.19 10.73 -22.03
N VAL A 180 -12.62 11.56 -21.07
CA VAL A 180 -13.04 12.91 -21.33
C VAL A 180 -12.12 13.94 -20.68
N ALA A 181 -11.92 15.07 -21.35
CA ALA A 181 -11.16 16.23 -20.89
C ALA A 181 -9.72 15.88 -20.48
N GLY A 182 -9.25 16.34 -19.33
CA GLY A 182 -7.90 16.02 -18.84
C GLY A 182 -7.61 14.52 -18.71
N GLY A 183 -8.63 13.69 -18.45
CA GLY A 183 -8.50 12.23 -18.41
C GLY A 183 -8.06 11.60 -19.74
N ALA A 184 -8.28 12.29 -20.86
CA ALA A 184 -7.85 11.83 -22.18
C ALA A 184 -6.32 11.73 -22.32
N TYR A 185 -5.58 12.51 -21.55
CA TYR A 185 -4.10 12.48 -21.61
C TYR A 185 -3.50 11.21 -21.01
N LEU A 186 -4.16 10.58 -20.02
CA LEU A 186 -3.63 9.37 -19.38
C LEU A 186 -3.31 8.26 -20.41
N PRO A 187 -4.26 7.81 -21.24
CA PRO A 187 -4.00 6.76 -22.20
C PRO A 187 -3.05 7.20 -23.34
N ILE A 188 -3.11 8.44 -23.76
CA ILE A 188 -2.33 8.93 -24.90
C ILE A 188 -0.86 9.22 -24.53
N MET A 189 -0.58 9.45 -23.28
CA MET A 189 0.79 9.59 -22.77
C MET A 189 1.41 8.25 -22.36
N SER A 190 0.69 7.14 -22.50
CA SER A 190 1.25 5.79 -22.41
C SER A 190 2.10 5.48 -23.66
N ASP A 191 3.00 4.49 -23.57
CA ASP A 191 3.88 4.15 -24.68
C ASP A 191 3.12 3.46 -25.83
N GLU A 192 2.07 2.68 -25.49
CA GLU A 192 1.15 2.09 -26.46
C GLU A 192 -0.31 2.20 -25.98
N SER A 193 -1.23 2.41 -26.92
CA SER A 193 -2.65 2.63 -26.65
C SER A 193 -3.57 1.80 -27.55
N ILE A 194 -4.61 1.25 -26.95
CA ILE A 194 -5.64 0.42 -27.60
C ILE A 194 -6.99 1.10 -27.38
N ILE A 195 -7.84 1.19 -28.38
CA ILE A 195 -9.20 1.71 -28.25
C ILE A 195 -10.23 0.67 -28.69
N VAL A 196 -11.29 0.48 -27.88
CA VAL A 196 -12.38 -0.44 -28.19
C VAL A 196 -13.44 0.25 -29.03
N GLU A 197 -13.84 -0.36 -30.14
CA GLU A 197 -14.91 0.16 -31.01
C GLU A 197 -16.24 0.33 -30.25
N LYS A 198 -16.96 1.39 -30.56
CA LYS A 198 -18.30 1.72 -30.05
C LYS A 198 -18.37 2.02 -28.54
N THR A 199 -17.49 1.50 -27.73
CA THR A 199 -17.52 1.71 -26.28
C THR A 199 -16.41 2.65 -25.81
N GLY A 200 -15.21 2.55 -26.38
CA GLY A 200 -14.09 3.44 -26.12
C GLY A 200 -14.22 4.75 -26.90
N SER A 201 -13.97 5.86 -26.24
CA SER A 201 -13.89 7.17 -26.91
C SER A 201 -12.96 8.11 -26.14
N ILE A 202 -12.25 8.94 -26.89
CA ILE A 202 -11.34 9.96 -26.36
C ILE A 202 -11.64 11.30 -27.01
N PHE A 203 -11.83 12.31 -26.19
CA PHE A 203 -11.98 13.70 -26.66
C PHE A 203 -11.77 14.71 -25.52
N LEU A 204 -11.30 15.90 -25.84
CA LEU A 204 -11.16 16.99 -24.86
C LEU A 204 -12.53 17.53 -24.45
N ALA A 205 -13.49 17.57 -25.39
CA ALA A 205 -14.87 18.00 -25.15
C ALA A 205 -15.82 17.02 -25.81
N GLY A 206 -16.78 16.46 -25.10
CA GLY A 206 -17.81 15.59 -25.65
C GLY A 206 -18.81 16.33 -26.52
N SER A 207 -19.60 15.61 -27.33
CA SER A 207 -20.54 16.14 -28.31
C SER A 207 -21.47 17.24 -27.77
N HIS A 208 -21.96 17.09 -26.54
CA HIS A 208 -22.80 18.11 -25.90
C HIS A 208 -22.07 19.44 -25.67
N LEU A 209 -20.81 19.39 -25.24
CA LEU A 209 -20.00 20.59 -25.00
C LEU A 209 -19.56 21.23 -26.33
N VAL A 210 -19.21 20.43 -27.32
CA VAL A 210 -18.89 20.89 -28.68
C VAL A 210 -20.09 21.65 -29.26
N LYS A 211 -21.31 21.08 -29.17
CA LYS A 211 -22.54 21.75 -29.58
C LYS A 211 -22.77 23.08 -28.85
N ALA A 212 -22.54 23.09 -27.53
CA ALA A 212 -22.74 24.33 -26.75
C ALA A 212 -21.66 25.39 -27.04
N ALA A 213 -20.42 24.99 -27.32
CA ALA A 213 -19.32 25.92 -27.53
C ALA A 213 -19.25 26.51 -28.94
N ILE A 214 -19.49 25.71 -29.98
CA ILE A 214 -19.31 26.10 -31.39
C ILE A 214 -20.51 25.76 -32.29
N GLY A 215 -21.60 25.21 -31.74
CA GLY A 215 -22.81 24.87 -32.46
C GLY A 215 -22.73 23.61 -33.36
N GLU A 216 -21.63 22.92 -33.39
CA GLU A 216 -21.42 21.70 -34.18
C GLU A 216 -22.19 20.53 -33.59
N ILE A 217 -22.95 19.82 -34.43
CA ILE A 217 -23.67 18.60 -34.07
C ILE A 217 -22.88 17.41 -34.61
N VAL A 218 -22.25 16.66 -33.69
CA VAL A 218 -21.41 15.49 -33.98
C VAL A 218 -21.68 14.40 -32.97
N GLU A 219 -21.68 13.14 -33.39
CA GLU A 219 -21.79 12.00 -32.48
C GLU A 219 -20.45 11.71 -31.81
N ASN A 220 -20.48 11.18 -30.59
CA ASN A 220 -19.27 10.87 -29.82
C ASN A 220 -18.32 9.88 -30.55
N GLU A 221 -18.88 8.92 -31.29
CA GLU A 221 -18.07 7.94 -32.05
C GLU A 221 -17.36 8.62 -33.24
N GLU A 222 -18.01 9.55 -33.91
CA GLU A 222 -17.41 10.34 -34.98
C GLU A 222 -16.38 11.33 -34.44
N LEU A 223 -16.65 11.96 -33.28
CA LEU A 223 -15.80 12.94 -32.64
C LEU A 223 -14.49 12.31 -32.11
N GLY A 224 -14.56 11.16 -31.46
CA GLY A 224 -13.44 10.59 -30.75
C GLY A 224 -13.50 9.08 -30.56
N GLY A 225 -14.16 8.36 -31.46
CA GLY A 225 -14.22 6.90 -31.44
C GLY A 225 -13.01 6.23 -32.11
N ALA A 226 -13.05 4.90 -32.14
CA ALA A 226 -11.93 4.09 -32.60
C ALA A 226 -11.54 4.37 -34.05
N LYS A 227 -12.51 4.57 -34.95
CA LYS A 227 -12.24 4.90 -36.35
C LYS A 227 -11.49 6.22 -36.49
N THR A 228 -11.97 7.25 -35.79
CA THR A 228 -11.35 8.58 -35.83
C THR A 228 -9.91 8.55 -35.35
N HIS A 229 -9.65 7.84 -34.25
CA HIS A 229 -8.33 7.88 -33.61
C HIS A 229 -7.32 6.85 -34.13
N CYS A 230 -7.75 5.74 -34.70
CA CYS A 230 -6.85 4.79 -35.34
C CYS A 230 -6.58 5.08 -36.82
N GLU A 231 -7.59 5.63 -37.57
CA GLU A 231 -7.51 5.73 -39.03
C GLU A 231 -7.26 7.17 -39.51
N ILE A 232 -7.72 8.19 -38.77
CA ILE A 232 -7.69 9.59 -39.22
C ILE A 232 -6.63 10.40 -38.45
N SER A 233 -6.76 10.47 -37.12
CA SER A 233 -5.83 11.27 -36.30
C SER A 233 -4.56 10.53 -35.90
N GLY A 234 -4.55 9.20 -35.94
CA GLY A 234 -3.43 8.38 -35.54
C GLY A 234 -3.03 8.51 -34.06
N ILE A 235 -3.97 8.89 -33.19
CA ILE A 235 -3.71 9.08 -31.76
C ILE A 235 -3.55 7.74 -31.03
N THR A 236 -4.32 6.71 -31.43
CA THR A 236 -4.28 5.37 -30.83
C THR A 236 -3.64 4.37 -31.79
N ASP A 237 -2.87 3.43 -31.22
CA ASP A 237 -2.04 2.50 -31.99
C ASP A 237 -2.82 1.28 -32.49
N TYR A 238 -3.77 0.80 -31.68
CA TYR A 238 -4.51 -0.42 -31.97
C TYR A 238 -6.02 -0.22 -31.78
N LYS A 239 -6.78 -0.78 -32.71
CA LYS A 239 -8.25 -0.88 -32.64
C LYS A 239 -8.65 -2.26 -32.16
N ALA A 240 -9.57 -2.35 -31.20
CA ALA A 240 -10.11 -3.61 -30.68
C ALA A 240 -11.63 -3.68 -30.90
N MET A 241 -12.15 -4.88 -31.16
CA MET A 241 -13.58 -5.09 -31.42
C MET A 241 -14.43 -5.00 -30.13
N ASP A 242 -13.88 -5.49 -29.03
CA ASP A 242 -14.53 -5.52 -27.71
C ASP A 242 -13.47 -5.53 -26.57
N ASP A 243 -13.97 -5.58 -25.32
CA ASP A 243 -13.11 -5.61 -24.13
C ASP A 243 -12.12 -6.78 -24.15
N LYS A 244 -12.53 -7.97 -24.58
CA LYS A 244 -11.68 -9.17 -24.61
C LYS A 244 -10.58 -9.04 -25.67
N ASP A 245 -10.93 -8.59 -26.87
CA ASP A 245 -9.94 -8.34 -27.94
C ASP A 245 -8.90 -7.29 -27.50
N ALA A 246 -9.30 -6.25 -26.78
CA ALA A 246 -8.36 -5.29 -26.23
C ALA A 246 -7.40 -5.92 -25.20
N LEU A 247 -7.91 -6.76 -24.33
CA LEU A 247 -7.12 -7.48 -23.32
C LEU A 247 -6.17 -8.51 -23.95
N ASP A 248 -6.61 -9.20 -25.03
CA ASP A 248 -5.78 -10.13 -25.79
C ASP A 248 -4.65 -9.39 -26.54
N LYS A 249 -4.91 -8.18 -27.02
CA LYS A 249 -3.86 -7.31 -27.58
C LYS A 249 -2.81 -6.93 -26.52
N ILE A 250 -3.23 -6.60 -25.29
CA ILE A 250 -2.29 -6.36 -24.18
C ILE A 250 -1.44 -7.62 -23.93
N LYS A 251 -2.05 -8.81 -23.86
CA LYS A 251 -1.32 -10.08 -23.70
C LYS A 251 -0.29 -10.26 -24.83
N SER A 252 -0.69 -9.99 -26.08
CA SER A 252 0.20 -10.09 -27.25
C SER A 252 1.37 -9.11 -27.20
N ILE A 253 1.12 -7.90 -26.71
CA ILE A 253 2.19 -6.90 -26.51
C ILE A 253 3.15 -7.41 -25.43
N PHE A 254 2.63 -7.83 -24.27
CA PHE A 254 3.46 -8.37 -23.18
C PHE A 254 4.25 -9.62 -23.59
N GLU A 255 3.73 -10.46 -24.48
CA GLU A 255 4.48 -11.59 -25.04
C GLU A 255 5.74 -11.15 -25.79
N LYS A 256 5.64 -10.08 -26.54
CA LYS A 256 6.65 -9.65 -27.52
C LYS A 256 7.65 -8.61 -27.00
N ILE A 257 7.28 -7.83 -25.98
CA ILE A 257 8.20 -6.83 -25.42
C ILE A 257 9.30 -7.48 -24.59
N ASN A 258 10.50 -6.91 -24.66
CA ASN A 258 11.64 -7.34 -23.86
C ASN A 258 11.63 -6.62 -22.51
N LEU A 259 11.01 -7.22 -21.50
CA LEU A 259 11.11 -6.77 -20.12
C LEU A 259 12.29 -7.50 -19.46
N LYS A 260 13.30 -6.76 -19.05
CA LYS A 260 14.47 -7.32 -18.35
C LYS A 260 14.06 -7.77 -16.95
N GLU A 261 14.27 -9.04 -16.64
CA GLU A 261 14.29 -9.50 -15.24
C GLU A 261 15.62 -9.04 -14.62
N ASN A 262 15.53 -8.37 -13.49
CA ASN A 262 16.72 -7.99 -12.74
C ASN A 262 16.99 -9.01 -11.63
N LYS A 263 18.24 -9.52 -11.55
CA LYS A 263 18.67 -10.51 -10.57
C LYS A 263 19.62 -9.92 -9.50
N SER A 264 19.46 -8.65 -9.18
CA SER A 264 20.38 -7.94 -8.28
C SER A 264 20.34 -8.40 -6.83
N PHE A 265 19.33 -9.18 -6.44
CA PHE A 265 19.12 -9.64 -5.08
C PHE A 265 19.21 -11.16 -4.97
N ASP A 266 19.78 -11.64 -3.85
CA ASP A 266 19.96 -13.07 -3.61
C ASP A 266 18.63 -13.77 -3.33
N ARG A 267 18.27 -14.72 -4.19
CA ARG A 267 17.11 -15.60 -4.06
C ARG A 267 17.49 -17.04 -4.35
N ILE A 268 17.16 -17.93 -3.45
CA ILE A 268 17.29 -19.37 -3.62
C ILE A 268 15.90 -20.02 -3.74
N LYS A 269 15.85 -21.35 -3.86
CA LYS A 269 14.59 -22.09 -3.82
C LYS A 269 13.85 -21.82 -2.51
N SER A 270 12.58 -21.46 -2.63
CA SER A 270 11.68 -21.22 -1.49
C SER A 270 11.47 -22.51 -0.67
N GLU A 271 11.44 -22.35 0.65
CA GLU A 271 11.09 -23.42 1.59
C GLU A 271 10.01 -22.92 2.57
N MET A 272 9.07 -23.78 2.89
CA MET A 272 7.98 -23.40 3.80
C MET A 272 8.47 -23.26 5.24
N PRO A 273 7.85 -22.35 6.02
CA PRO A 273 8.07 -22.31 7.46
C PRO A 273 7.67 -23.65 8.11
N LEU A 274 8.41 -24.06 9.15
CA LEU A 274 8.02 -25.21 9.99
C LEU A 274 6.87 -24.87 10.93
N HIS A 275 6.73 -23.58 11.28
CA HIS A 275 5.60 -23.06 12.06
C HIS A 275 4.51 -22.61 11.10
N GLU A 276 3.31 -23.16 11.28
CA GLU A 276 2.15 -22.77 10.47
C GLU A 276 1.84 -21.29 10.63
N SER A 277 1.54 -20.60 9.53
CA SER A 277 1.20 -19.17 9.53
C SER A 277 -0.04 -18.85 10.37
N SER A 278 -0.98 -19.79 10.50
CA SER A 278 -2.19 -19.67 11.34
C SER A 278 -1.89 -19.50 12.82
N LYS A 279 -0.71 -19.96 13.32
CA LYS A 279 -0.30 -19.76 14.72
C LYS A 279 -0.18 -18.28 15.09
N ILE A 280 0.04 -17.41 14.12
CA ILE A 280 0.11 -15.95 14.35
C ILE A 280 -1.14 -15.45 15.07
N TYR A 281 -2.33 -15.98 14.74
CA TYR A 281 -3.58 -15.56 15.39
C TYR A 281 -3.59 -15.74 16.91
N GLY A 282 -3.02 -16.83 17.41
CA GLY A 282 -2.95 -17.10 18.84
C GLY A 282 -1.78 -16.41 19.55
N ILE A 283 -0.73 -16.02 18.82
CA ILE A 283 0.42 -15.30 19.38
C ILE A 283 0.06 -13.84 19.65
N ILE A 284 -0.74 -13.22 18.79
CA ILE A 284 -1.11 -11.80 18.91
C ILE A 284 -2.15 -11.66 20.02
N PRO A 285 -1.87 -10.86 21.09
CA PRO A 285 -2.79 -10.76 22.18
C PRO A 285 -4.03 -9.92 21.83
N LYS A 286 -5.19 -10.35 22.33
CA LYS A 286 -6.41 -9.57 22.31
C LYS A 286 -6.25 -8.26 23.08
N GLU A 287 -5.61 -8.33 24.24
CA GLU A 287 -5.38 -7.18 25.09
C GLU A 287 -4.03 -6.52 24.77
N ILE A 288 -4.04 -5.23 24.46
CA ILE A 288 -2.84 -4.45 24.10
C ILE A 288 -1.75 -4.51 25.20
N LYS A 289 -2.14 -4.76 26.46
CA LYS A 289 -1.23 -4.84 27.61
C LYS A 289 -0.44 -6.14 27.66
N ASP A 290 -0.89 -7.15 26.95
CA ASP A 290 -0.30 -8.46 26.99
C ASP A 290 0.99 -8.53 26.17
N ASN A 291 1.93 -9.29 26.69
CA ASN A 291 3.23 -9.44 26.10
C ASN A 291 3.30 -10.71 25.23
N TYR A 292 4.03 -10.64 24.13
CA TYR A 292 4.32 -11.78 23.27
C TYR A 292 5.77 -11.71 22.76
N ASP A 293 6.27 -12.83 22.23
CA ASP A 293 7.58 -12.89 21.59
C ASP A 293 7.45 -12.69 20.08
N VAL A 294 7.99 -11.61 19.57
CA VAL A 294 7.96 -11.35 18.12
C VAL A 294 8.75 -12.39 17.31
N VAL A 295 9.71 -13.07 17.93
CA VAL A 295 10.47 -14.15 17.28
C VAL A 295 9.57 -15.30 16.88
N GLU A 296 8.52 -15.60 17.65
CA GLU A 296 7.54 -16.64 17.29
C GLU A 296 6.71 -16.25 16.05
N ILE A 297 6.41 -14.94 15.88
CA ILE A 297 5.80 -14.43 14.64
C ILE A 297 6.77 -14.56 13.47
N ILE A 298 8.04 -14.16 13.66
CA ILE A 298 9.07 -14.28 12.62
C ILE A 298 9.17 -15.72 12.12
N LYS A 299 9.18 -16.70 13.03
CA LYS A 299 9.24 -18.13 12.69
C LYS A 299 8.07 -18.63 11.84
N CYS A 300 6.91 -18.00 11.94
CA CYS A 300 5.75 -18.30 11.08
C CYS A 300 5.85 -17.71 9.66
N ILE A 301 6.82 -16.83 9.44
CA ILE A 301 6.98 -16.07 8.18
C ILE A 301 8.17 -16.57 7.36
N VAL A 302 9.28 -16.87 8.04
CA VAL A 302 10.57 -17.15 7.40
C VAL A 302 10.75 -18.60 6.99
N ASP A 303 11.53 -18.85 5.95
CA ASP A 303 11.83 -20.17 5.41
C ASP A 303 12.42 -21.06 6.53
N LYS A 304 11.97 -22.33 6.61
CA LYS A 304 12.36 -23.32 7.65
C LYS A 304 12.18 -22.84 9.08
N SER A 305 11.51 -21.71 9.31
CA SER A 305 11.47 -21.03 10.61
C SER A 305 12.86 -20.67 11.16
N GLU A 306 13.85 -20.53 10.28
CA GLU A 306 15.23 -20.20 10.62
C GLU A 306 15.44 -18.69 10.67
N PHE A 307 15.91 -18.21 11.82
CA PHE A 307 16.19 -16.80 12.06
C PHE A 307 17.53 -16.63 12.78
N LEU A 308 18.48 -15.97 12.12
CA LEU A 308 19.79 -15.67 12.71
C LEU A 308 19.75 -14.32 13.39
N GLU A 309 19.48 -14.31 14.69
CA GLU A 309 19.35 -13.08 15.48
C GLU A 309 20.69 -12.37 15.68
N TYR A 310 20.75 -11.10 15.26
CA TYR A 310 21.90 -10.22 15.42
C TYR A 310 21.89 -9.56 16.80
N LYS A 311 23.01 -9.60 17.53
CA LYS A 311 23.18 -9.02 18.87
C LYS A 311 22.01 -9.40 19.80
N LYS A 312 21.71 -10.69 19.91
CA LYS A 312 20.60 -11.24 20.71
C LYS A 312 20.58 -10.73 22.15
N ASP A 313 21.74 -10.56 22.76
CA ASP A 313 21.88 -10.20 24.17
C ASP A 313 21.95 -8.69 24.45
N TYR A 314 21.97 -7.86 23.40
CA TYR A 314 22.04 -6.40 23.47
C TYR A 314 20.84 -5.74 22.82
N GLY A 315 20.31 -4.64 23.43
CA GLY A 315 19.21 -3.86 22.87
C GLY A 315 17.96 -4.70 22.57
N LYS A 316 17.52 -5.50 23.53
CA LYS A 316 16.57 -6.61 23.35
C LYS A 316 15.14 -6.17 23.03
N THR A 317 14.79 -4.87 23.20
CA THR A 317 13.46 -4.35 22.84
C THR A 317 13.26 -4.17 21.32
N ILE A 318 14.34 -4.29 20.54
CA ILE A 318 14.29 -4.47 19.08
C ILE A 318 15.04 -5.76 18.73
N VAL A 319 14.39 -6.63 17.99
CA VAL A 319 14.97 -7.85 17.41
C VAL A 319 15.45 -7.52 16.01
N CYS A 320 16.71 -7.83 15.72
CA CYS A 320 17.30 -7.71 14.39
C CYS A 320 17.89 -9.05 13.98
N GLY A 321 17.85 -9.40 12.71
CA GLY A 321 18.49 -10.62 12.24
C GLY A 321 18.28 -10.90 10.76
N TYR A 322 18.98 -11.92 10.28
CA TYR A 322 18.91 -12.38 8.91
C TYR A 322 17.98 -13.59 8.79
N ALA A 323 17.24 -13.64 7.68
CA ALA A 323 16.37 -14.77 7.35
C ALA A 323 16.20 -14.90 5.84
N ARG A 324 15.42 -15.89 5.43
CA ARG A 324 14.87 -15.96 4.08
C ARG A 324 13.35 -15.93 4.12
N VAL A 325 12.77 -15.24 3.17
CA VAL A 325 11.31 -15.25 2.94
C VAL A 325 11.08 -15.57 1.47
N ASP A 326 10.47 -16.68 1.19
CA ASP A 326 10.26 -17.19 -0.16
C ASP A 326 11.57 -17.26 -0.99
N GLY A 327 12.62 -17.72 -0.34
CA GLY A 327 13.97 -17.80 -0.88
C GLY A 327 14.76 -16.49 -0.89
N TRP A 328 14.12 -15.32 -0.80
CA TRP A 328 14.80 -14.03 -0.76
C TRP A 328 15.59 -13.84 0.54
N SER A 329 16.85 -13.42 0.41
CA SER A 329 17.65 -13.00 1.57
C SER A 329 17.13 -11.66 2.09
N VAL A 330 16.82 -11.60 3.39
CA VAL A 330 16.24 -10.40 4.02
C VAL A 330 16.85 -10.12 5.39
N GLY A 331 16.92 -8.83 5.74
CA GLY A 331 17.11 -8.37 7.11
C GLY A 331 15.76 -8.10 7.76
N ILE A 332 15.56 -8.50 8.99
CA ILE A 332 14.34 -8.24 9.76
C ILE A 332 14.68 -7.32 10.92
N VAL A 333 13.87 -6.26 11.11
CA VAL A 333 13.90 -5.34 12.25
C VAL A 333 12.51 -5.32 12.86
N ALA A 334 12.36 -5.82 14.09
CA ALA A 334 11.07 -6.03 14.72
C ALA A 334 11.04 -5.51 16.16
N ASN A 335 9.92 -4.90 16.58
CA ASN A 335 9.73 -4.52 17.98
C ASN A 335 9.42 -5.78 18.81
N GLN A 336 10.18 -5.99 19.89
CA GLN A 336 9.90 -7.04 20.87
C GLN A 336 8.85 -6.55 21.86
N ARG A 337 7.86 -7.39 22.16
CA ARG A 337 6.78 -7.07 23.11
C ARG A 337 6.97 -7.66 24.51
N LYS A 338 7.95 -8.49 24.71
CA LYS A 338 8.30 -8.99 26.05
C LYS A 338 8.82 -7.88 26.95
N ILE A 339 8.50 -7.97 28.24
CA ILE A 339 9.22 -7.23 29.28
C ILE A 339 10.58 -7.90 29.46
N ILE A 340 11.65 -7.11 29.43
CA ILE A 340 13.02 -7.60 29.38
C ILE A 340 13.83 -6.99 30.52
N LYS A 341 14.70 -7.79 31.13
CA LYS A 341 15.74 -7.28 32.02
C LYS A 341 16.99 -6.99 31.21
N SER A 342 17.45 -5.74 31.23
CA SER A 342 18.70 -5.33 30.57
C SER A 342 19.91 -5.95 31.25
N SER A 343 21.08 -5.91 30.61
CA SER A 343 22.36 -6.36 31.20
C SER A 343 22.76 -5.57 32.46
N THR A 344 22.23 -4.33 32.60
CA THR A 344 22.45 -3.49 33.79
C THR A 344 21.39 -3.70 34.88
N GLY A 345 20.47 -4.65 34.67
CA GLY A 345 19.40 -4.98 35.64
C GLY A 345 18.14 -4.13 35.52
N GLU A 346 18.08 -3.18 34.58
CA GLU A 346 16.89 -2.34 34.35
C GLU A 346 15.79 -3.12 33.66
N MET A 347 14.56 -2.96 34.11
CA MET A 347 13.37 -3.50 33.44
C MET A 347 13.00 -2.61 32.25
N GLN A 348 13.02 -3.18 31.05
CA GLN A 348 12.66 -2.54 29.81
C GLN A 348 11.30 -3.07 29.30
N PHE A 349 10.40 -2.16 28.93
CA PHE A 349 9.07 -2.51 28.46
C PHE A 349 9.10 -2.85 26.95
N GLY A 350 8.37 -3.87 26.57
CA GLY A 350 8.17 -4.25 25.17
C GLY A 350 7.46 -3.17 24.36
N GLY A 351 7.84 -3.04 23.08
CA GLY A 351 7.32 -2.02 22.19
C GLY A 351 7.94 -0.62 22.37
N VAL A 352 8.79 -0.43 23.38
CA VAL A 352 9.48 0.84 23.63
C VAL A 352 10.90 0.78 23.08
N ILE A 353 11.32 1.83 22.39
CA ILE A 353 12.68 1.96 21.86
C ILE A 353 13.57 2.64 22.91
N TYR A 354 14.63 1.95 23.32
CA TYR A 354 15.67 2.44 24.22
C TYR A 354 16.94 2.80 23.44
N SER A 355 17.88 3.50 24.09
CA SER A 355 19.14 3.91 23.46
C SER A 355 19.95 2.75 22.89
N ASP A 356 20.01 1.63 23.61
CA ASP A 356 20.70 0.41 23.19
C ASP A 356 20.03 -0.26 21.99
N SER A 357 18.71 -0.40 21.99
CA SER A 357 17.97 -0.99 20.89
C SER A 357 17.96 -0.10 19.64
N ALA A 358 17.91 1.23 19.80
CA ALA A 358 18.07 2.17 18.70
C ALA A 358 19.44 2.06 18.02
N ASN A 359 20.52 2.00 18.80
CA ASN A 359 21.88 1.80 18.29
C ASN A 359 22.06 0.44 17.59
N LYS A 360 21.48 -0.64 18.14
CA LYS A 360 21.48 -1.98 17.52
C LYS A 360 20.81 -1.93 16.14
N ALA A 361 19.60 -1.39 16.09
CA ALA A 361 18.82 -1.31 14.86
C ALA A 361 19.48 -0.41 13.81
N ALA A 362 19.98 0.77 14.19
CA ALA A 362 20.69 1.68 13.28
C ALA A 362 21.88 0.99 12.61
N ARG A 363 22.71 0.30 13.41
CA ARG A 363 23.85 -0.44 12.87
C ARG A 363 23.41 -1.60 11.96
N PHE A 364 22.35 -2.33 12.32
CA PHE A 364 21.87 -3.45 11.52
C PHE A 364 21.32 -2.97 10.17
N VAL A 365 20.54 -1.89 10.15
CA VAL A 365 20.06 -1.25 8.92
C VAL A 365 21.23 -0.84 8.02
N SER A 366 22.29 -0.22 8.59
CA SER A 366 23.49 0.15 7.83
C SER A 366 24.21 -1.07 7.23
N ILE A 367 24.30 -2.19 7.97
CA ILE A 367 24.89 -3.43 7.46
C ILE A 367 24.07 -4.01 6.31
N CYS A 368 22.73 -4.02 6.41
CA CYS A 368 21.86 -4.49 5.33
C CYS A 368 22.03 -3.63 4.07
N ASN A 369 22.16 -2.32 4.20
CA ASN A 369 22.41 -1.42 3.08
C ASN A 369 23.75 -1.68 2.41
N GLN A 370 24.82 -1.83 3.18
CA GLN A 370 26.15 -2.15 2.65
C GLN A 370 26.18 -3.49 1.91
N LYS A 371 25.39 -4.46 2.37
CA LYS A 371 25.28 -5.79 1.77
C LYS A 371 24.19 -5.90 0.71
N LYS A 372 23.48 -4.82 0.42
CA LYS A 372 22.33 -4.78 -0.51
C LYS A 372 21.25 -5.84 -0.17
N ILE A 373 20.90 -5.97 1.10
CA ILE A 373 19.87 -6.90 1.61
C ILE A 373 18.59 -6.11 1.88
N PRO A 374 17.44 -6.44 1.27
CA PRO A 374 16.13 -5.85 1.59
C PRO A 374 15.79 -5.97 3.07
N ILE A 375 15.08 -4.97 3.62
CA ILE A 375 14.76 -4.93 5.04
C ILE A 375 13.24 -5.01 5.25
N ILE A 376 12.83 -5.91 6.15
CA ILE A 376 11.45 -6.05 6.61
C ILE A 376 11.35 -5.46 8.01
N PHE A 377 10.44 -4.48 8.18
CA PHE A 377 10.12 -3.89 9.46
C PHE A 377 8.80 -4.48 9.98
N LEU A 378 8.82 -5.07 11.17
CA LEU A 378 7.62 -5.51 11.89
C LEU A 378 7.37 -4.53 13.04
N GLN A 379 6.36 -3.65 12.87
CA GLN A 379 6.07 -2.59 13.83
C GLN A 379 5.02 -3.02 14.86
N ASP A 380 5.40 -3.00 16.13
CA ASP A 380 4.50 -2.89 17.27
C ASP A 380 5.15 -1.98 18.32
N VAL A 381 5.23 -0.68 17.99
CA VAL A 381 5.98 0.34 18.72
C VAL A 381 5.06 1.33 19.42
N THR A 382 5.32 1.58 20.70
CA THR A 382 4.60 2.55 21.52
C THR A 382 5.31 3.91 21.63
N GLY A 383 6.56 3.99 21.17
CA GLY A 383 7.38 5.20 21.16
C GLY A 383 8.80 4.95 21.64
N PHE A 384 9.56 6.02 21.79
CA PHE A 384 10.84 6.01 22.48
C PHE A 384 10.65 6.13 23.98
N MET A 385 11.62 5.61 24.76
CA MET A 385 11.60 5.77 26.21
C MET A 385 11.74 7.26 26.57
N VAL A 386 10.94 7.69 27.53
CA VAL A 386 10.88 9.07 28.00
C VAL A 386 11.39 9.19 29.44
N GLY A 387 11.65 10.40 29.88
CA GLY A 387 12.01 10.72 31.24
C GLY A 387 13.49 11.11 31.41
N SER A 388 13.80 11.77 32.52
CA SER A 388 15.10 12.40 32.79
C SER A 388 16.30 11.44 32.63
N LYS A 389 16.15 10.17 33.03
CA LYS A 389 17.20 9.15 32.87
C LYS A 389 17.49 8.86 31.40
N SER A 390 16.45 8.73 30.56
CA SER A 390 16.57 8.46 29.13
C SER A 390 17.17 9.66 28.40
N GLU A 391 16.72 10.87 28.72
CA GLU A 391 17.26 12.09 28.13
C GLU A 391 18.76 12.26 28.45
N LYS A 392 19.15 12.10 29.71
CA LYS A 392 20.57 12.12 30.11
C LYS A 392 21.38 10.98 29.50
N GLY A 393 20.74 9.84 29.22
CA GLY A 393 21.31 8.69 28.50
C GLY A 393 21.42 8.88 27.00
N GLY A 394 20.99 10.03 26.46
CA GLY A 394 21.10 10.38 25.04
C GLY A 394 20.10 9.67 24.14
N ILE A 395 18.87 9.44 24.61
CA ILE A 395 17.82 8.78 23.82
C ILE A 395 17.56 9.51 22.49
N ILE A 396 17.55 10.87 22.49
CA ILE A 396 17.31 11.66 21.27
C ILE A 396 18.42 11.40 20.25
N LYS A 397 19.69 11.47 20.64
CA LYS A 397 20.81 11.23 19.71
C LYS A 397 20.84 9.80 19.20
N ASN A 398 20.58 8.82 20.05
CA ASN A 398 20.58 7.41 19.67
C ASN A 398 19.36 7.05 18.81
N GLY A 399 18.21 7.64 19.10
CA GLY A 399 17.02 7.58 18.25
C GLY A 399 17.27 8.21 16.87
N ALA A 400 17.91 9.38 16.84
CA ALA A 400 18.25 10.05 15.60
C ALA A 400 19.20 9.23 14.71
N LYS A 401 20.11 8.43 15.27
CA LYS A 401 20.93 7.49 14.49
C LYS A 401 20.09 6.45 13.76
N LEU A 402 19.07 5.90 14.43
CA LEU A 402 18.16 4.95 13.79
C LEU A 402 17.34 5.62 12.69
N VAL A 403 16.76 6.78 12.98
CA VAL A 403 16.00 7.56 11.99
C VAL A 403 16.88 7.91 10.79
N ASN A 404 18.14 8.34 11.01
CA ASN A 404 19.10 8.62 9.95
C ASN A 404 19.39 7.38 9.09
N ALA A 405 19.68 6.23 9.70
CA ALA A 405 19.97 5.00 8.98
C ALA A 405 18.78 4.54 8.11
N VAL A 406 17.54 4.66 8.63
CA VAL A 406 16.32 4.30 7.90
C VAL A 406 16.05 5.29 6.75
N SER A 407 16.27 6.60 6.98
CA SER A 407 16.05 7.65 5.98
C SER A 407 16.99 7.51 4.78
N ASN A 408 18.26 7.22 5.03
CA ASN A 408 19.27 7.09 3.98
C ASN A 408 19.36 5.67 3.39
N SER A 409 18.46 4.76 3.77
CA SER A 409 18.46 3.39 3.27
C SER A 409 18.13 3.35 1.77
N ILE A 410 19.02 2.73 1.00
CA ILE A 410 18.91 2.56 -0.46
C ILE A 410 18.32 1.19 -0.85
N VAL A 411 18.27 0.23 0.09
CA VAL A 411 17.67 -1.08 -0.16
C VAL A 411 16.15 -1.02 -0.03
N PRO A 412 15.40 -1.92 -0.69
CA PRO A 412 13.96 -2.03 -0.48
C PRO A 412 13.62 -2.21 0.99
N LYS A 413 12.68 -1.40 1.48
CA LYS A 413 12.10 -1.48 2.81
C LYS A 413 10.64 -1.89 2.69
N ILE A 414 10.23 -2.91 3.43
CA ILE A 414 8.85 -3.39 3.49
C ILE A 414 8.42 -3.30 4.94
N THR A 415 7.31 -2.61 5.22
CA THR A 415 6.83 -2.41 6.59
C THR A 415 5.51 -3.12 6.80
N ILE A 416 5.43 -3.90 7.87
CA ILE A 416 4.20 -4.53 8.35
C ILE A 416 3.89 -3.98 9.74
N ILE A 417 2.79 -3.27 9.89
CA ILE A 417 2.30 -2.81 11.19
C ILE A 417 1.48 -3.94 11.79
N ILE A 418 2.07 -4.64 12.76
CA ILE A 418 1.48 -5.84 13.38
C ILE A 418 0.70 -5.54 14.68
N GLY A 419 0.83 -4.31 15.17
CA GLY A 419 0.17 -3.82 16.38
C GLY A 419 0.14 -2.30 16.41
N ASN A 420 0.77 -1.70 17.41
CA ASN A 420 0.82 -0.25 17.55
C ASN A 420 1.93 0.37 16.68
N SER A 421 1.68 1.59 16.22
CA SER A 421 2.66 2.41 15.52
C SER A 421 2.51 3.86 15.97
N TYR A 422 3.16 4.20 17.11
CA TYR A 422 2.93 5.47 17.79
C TYR A 422 4.12 6.41 17.75
N GLY A 423 3.82 7.71 17.56
CA GLY A 423 4.75 8.82 17.65
C GLY A 423 5.98 8.66 16.75
N ALA A 424 7.13 9.14 17.23
CA ALA A 424 8.41 9.00 16.51
C ALA A 424 8.88 7.54 16.35
N GLY A 425 8.30 6.58 17.08
CA GLY A 425 8.52 5.16 16.87
C GLY A 425 8.07 4.70 15.47
N ASN A 426 6.96 5.26 14.95
CA ASN A 426 6.51 5.03 13.57
C ASN A 426 7.63 5.41 12.58
N TYR A 427 8.28 6.54 12.80
CA TYR A 427 9.35 7.06 11.93
C TYR A 427 10.59 6.16 11.98
N ALA A 428 11.06 5.85 13.17
CA ALA A 428 12.24 5.01 13.38
C ALA A 428 12.08 3.59 12.83
N MET A 429 10.87 3.07 12.79
CA MET A 429 10.52 1.74 12.27
C MET A 429 10.00 1.78 10.82
N CYS A 430 10.39 2.79 10.05
CA CYS A 430 10.04 2.93 8.63
C CYS A 430 8.54 3.06 8.36
N GLY A 431 7.90 4.08 8.96
CA GLY A 431 6.53 4.47 8.59
C GLY A 431 6.44 5.07 7.18
N LYS A 432 5.23 5.43 6.74
CA LYS A 432 4.95 5.87 5.36
C LYS A 432 5.86 6.99 4.86
N ALA A 433 6.21 7.96 5.72
CA ALA A 433 7.07 9.09 5.38
C ALA A 433 8.57 8.74 5.20
N TYR A 434 8.95 7.49 5.43
CA TYR A 434 10.32 6.98 5.27
C TYR A 434 10.47 6.07 4.06
N ASP A 435 9.57 6.21 3.10
CA ASP A 435 9.60 5.59 1.78
C ASP A 435 9.76 4.06 1.81
N PRO A 436 8.91 3.31 2.56
CA PRO A 436 8.84 1.88 2.37
C PRO A 436 8.31 1.60 0.96
N ARG A 437 8.88 0.62 0.26
CA ARG A 437 8.37 0.17 -1.04
C ARG A 437 6.92 -0.28 -0.92
N PHE A 438 6.61 -0.96 0.17
CA PHE A 438 5.25 -1.34 0.58
C PHE A 438 5.08 -1.19 2.08
N ILE A 439 3.87 -0.82 2.49
CA ILE A 439 3.48 -0.74 3.89
C ILE A 439 2.09 -1.37 4.09
N PHE A 440 2.04 -2.36 4.97
CA PHE A 440 0.83 -3.11 5.29
C PHE A 440 0.49 -2.99 6.77
N ALA A 441 -0.77 -3.26 7.10
CA ALA A 441 -1.19 -3.35 8.49
C ALA A 441 -2.09 -4.57 8.73
N TRP A 442 -2.06 -5.11 9.93
CA TRP A 442 -3.04 -6.10 10.37
C TRP A 442 -4.33 -5.41 10.83
N PRO A 443 -5.48 -6.10 10.86
CA PRO A 443 -6.77 -5.48 11.23
C PRO A 443 -6.83 -4.86 12.62
N ASN A 444 -6.01 -5.36 13.58
CA ASN A 444 -5.88 -4.85 14.95
C ASN A 444 -4.99 -3.62 15.08
N SER A 445 -4.27 -3.23 14.03
CA SER A 445 -3.22 -2.19 14.11
C SER A 445 -3.78 -0.80 14.42
N LYS A 446 -2.96 -0.03 15.13
CA LYS A 446 -3.25 1.36 15.51
C LYS A 446 -2.10 2.27 15.09
N ILE A 447 -2.42 3.35 14.38
CA ILE A 447 -1.44 4.34 13.88
C ILE A 447 -1.85 5.71 14.42
N ALA A 448 -1.04 6.29 15.30
CA ALA A 448 -1.36 7.58 15.94
C ALA A 448 -0.13 8.22 16.57
N VAL A 449 -0.28 9.44 17.09
CA VAL A 449 0.77 10.10 17.88
C VAL A 449 1.03 9.37 19.19
N MET A 450 -0.03 8.84 19.84
CA MET A 450 0.04 8.09 21.12
C MET A 450 -1.19 7.18 21.27
N GLY A 451 -1.23 6.35 22.31
CA GLY A 451 -2.40 5.53 22.60
C GLY A 451 -3.62 6.36 23.05
N GLY A 452 -4.85 5.88 22.75
CA GLY A 452 -6.09 6.62 23.00
C GLY A 452 -6.31 7.02 24.47
N GLU A 453 -6.00 6.14 25.44
CA GLU A 453 -6.09 6.50 26.88
C GLU A 453 -5.12 7.62 27.25
N GLN A 454 -3.91 7.61 26.70
CA GLN A 454 -2.91 8.66 26.94
C GLN A 454 -3.34 9.97 26.28
N ALA A 455 -3.84 9.92 25.06
CA ALA A 455 -4.35 11.07 24.33
C ALA A 455 -5.52 11.72 25.08
N ALA A 456 -6.47 10.94 25.57
CA ALA A 456 -7.61 11.44 26.34
C ALA A 456 -7.16 12.17 27.62
N LYS A 457 -6.18 11.60 28.36
CA LYS A 457 -5.60 12.28 29.53
C LYS A 457 -5.00 13.64 29.19
N VAL A 458 -4.20 13.69 28.12
CA VAL A 458 -3.58 14.95 27.68
C VAL A 458 -4.63 15.97 27.25
N ILE A 459 -5.64 15.57 26.49
CA ILE A 459 -6.71 16.46 26.03
C ILE A 459 -7.51 17.03 27.22
N MET A 460 -7.89 16.17 28.20
CA MET A 460 -8.59 16.62 29.40
C MET A 460 -7.75 17.59 30.23
N GLN A 461 -6.44 17.33 30.39
CA GLN A 461 -5.52 18.24 31.07
C GLN A 461 -5.40 19.60 30.37
N LEU A 462 -5.28 19.60 29.04
CA LEU A 462 -5.24 20.84 28.26
C LEU A 462 -6.51 21.67 28.41
N ASN A 463 -7.67 21.00 28.52
CA ASN A 463 -8.96 21.63 28.79
C ASN A 463 -9.17 22.00 30.27
N LYS A 464 -8.15 21.82 31.12
CA LYS A 464 -8.21 22.05 32.58
C LYS A 464 -9.34 21.28 33.30
N LYS A 465 -9.72 20.13 32.75
CA LYS A 465 -10.74 19.24 33.33
C LYS A 465 -10.07 18.10 34.10
N ALA A 466 -10.56 17.86 35.32
CA ALA A 466 -10.27 16.61 36.01
C ALA A 466 -11.01 15.46 35.32
N TYR A 467 -10.37 14.30 35.19
CA TYR A 467 -10.99 13.15 34.54
C TYR A 467 -11.14 11.98 35.51
N LYS A 468 -12.25 11.27 35.38
CA LYS A 468 -12.45 9.93 35.95
C LYS A 468 -12.61 8.93 34.82
N LYS A 469 -12.18 7.67 35.03
CA LYS A 469 -12.28 6.63 33.97
C LYS A 469 -13.71 6.38 33.49
N ASP A 470 -14.71 6.70 34.32
CA ASP A 470 -16.12 6.52 34.01
C ASP A 470 -16.79 7.76 33.42
N ASP A 471 -16.04 8.84 33.23
CA ASP A 471 -16.52 10.07 32.60
C ASP A 471 -16.94 9.81 31.13
N PRO A 472 -18.18 10.13 30.75
CA PRO A 472 -18.64 9.97 29.37
C PRO A 472 -17.77 10.71 28.35
N GLU A 473 -17.37 11.95 28.63
CA GLU A 473 -16.50 12.76 27.75
C GLU A 473 -15.13 12.07 27.56
N TYR A 474 -14.56 11.54 28.64
CA TYR A 474 -13.29 10.80 28.59
C TYR A 474 -13.39 9.54 27.72
N ARG A 475 -14.48 8.78 27.83
CA ARG A 475 -14.72 7.58 27.00
C ARG A 475 -14.95 7.93 25.54
N GLU A 476 -15.71 8.99 25.26
CA GLU A 476 -15.96 9.48 23.89
C GLU A 476 -14.67 9.89 23.21
N ILE A 477 -13.79 10.62 23.92
CA ILE A 477 -12.46 10.99 23.37
C ILE A 477 -11.66 9.73 23.00
N ILE A 478 -11.63 8.72 23.88
CA ILE A 478 -10.92 7.46 23.61
C ILE A 478 -11.50 6.76 22.38
N GLU A 479 -12.81 6.66 22.26
CA GLU A 479 -13.48 5.99 21.16
C GLU A 479 -13.19 6.67 19.82
N ASN A 480 -13.38 8.00 19.76
CA ASN A 480 -13.12 8.80 18.58
C ASN A 480 -11.63 8.72 18.16
N TYR A 481 -10.72 8.78 19.15
CA TYR A 481 -9.29 8.66 18.91
C TYR A 481 -8.92 7.27 18.38
N ASN A 482 -9.48 6.20 18.97
CA ASN A 482 -9.24 4.83 18.53
C ASN A 482 -9.80 4.57 17.12
N LYS A 483 -10.93 5.18 16.76
CA LYS A 483 -11.50 5.11 15.41
C LYS A 483 -10.56 5.77 14.39
N SER A 484 -10.07 6.97 14.69
CA SER A 484 -9.13 7.68 13.81
C SER A 484 -7.77 6.99 13.71
N ALA A 485 -7.32 6.28 14.75
CA ALA A 485 -6.07 5.53 14.76
C ALA A 485 -6.15 4.16 14.07
N SER A 486 -7.33 3.70 13.67
CA SER A 486 -7.53 2.34 13.14
C SER A 486 -6.83 2.10 11.80
N ALA A 487 -6.47 0.83 11.54
CA ALA A 487 -5.95 0.40 10.24
C ALA A 487 -6.90 0.76 9.07
N TYR A 488 -8.21 0.73 9.30
CA TYR A 488 -9.22 1.09 8.29
C TYR A 488 -9.16 2.58 7.92
N ASN A 489 -8.99 3.46 8.92
CA ASN A 489 -8.80 4.89 8.64
C ASN A 489 -7.48 5.14 7.90
N ALA A 490 -6.41 4.45 8.30
CA ALA A 490 -5.13 4.55 7.61
C ALA A 490 -5.22 4.08 6.14
N ALA A 491 -5.89 2.96 5.88
CA ALA A 491 -6.11 2.45 4.53
C ALA A 491 -7.04 3.36 3.70
N SER A 492 -8.09 3.90 4.30
CA SER A 492 -8.99 4.87 3.66
C SER A 492 -8.25 6.12 3.16
N ASN A 493 -7.21 6.54 3.89
CA ASN A 493 -6.36 7.68 3.55
C ASN A 493 -5.12 7.32 2.71
N LEU A 494 -4.91 6.04 2.36
CA LEU A 494 -3.72 5.55 1.66
C LEU A 494 -2.41 5.76 2.45
N TRP A 495 -2.48 5.77 3.79
CA TRP A 495 -1.28 5.76 4.64
C TRP A 495 -0.63 4.37 4.70
N ILE A 496 -1.41 3.34 4.37
CA ILE A 496 -0.95 1.98 4.14
C ILE A 496 -1.47 1.46 2.78
N ASP A 497 -0.76 0.51 2.21
CA ASP A 497 -1.10 -0.02 0.89
C ASP A 497 -2.16 -1.14 0.96
N LYS A 498 -2.27 -1.86 2.09
CA LYS A 498 -3.29 -2.90 2.28
C LYS A 498 -3.45 -3.26 3.75
N ILE A 499 -4.68 -3.63 4.16
CA ILE A 499 -4.92 -4.38 5.39
C ILE A 499 -4.83 -5.86 5.02
N ILE A 500 -3.90 -6.58 5.65
CA ILE A 500 -3.65 -7.99 5.36
C ILE A 500 -4.10 -8.90 6.50
N ASP A 501 -4.54 -10.09 6.15
CA ASP A 501 -4.72 -11.18 7.09
C ASP A 501 -3.35 -11.54 7.70
N PRO A 502 -3.18 -11.57 9.04
CA PRO A 502 -1.92 -11.93 9.70
C PRO A 502 -1.28 -13.22 9.17
N ALA A 503 -2.07 -14.25 8.88
CA ALA A 503 -1.59 -15.51 8.31
C ALA A 503 -1.07 -15.37 6.86
N LYS A 504 -1.42 -14.28 6.16
CA LYS A 504 -0.98 -13.96 4.79
C LYS A 504 0.25 -13.02 4.74
N THR A 505 0.88 -12.75 5.88
CA THR A 505 2.03 -11.83 5.96
C THR A 505 3.20 -12.28 5.08
N ARG A 506 3.52 -13.59 5.08
CA ARG A 506 4.58 -14.14 4.20
C ARG A 506 4.29 -13.88 2.72
N GLU A 507 3.06 -14.10 2.28
CA GLU A 507 2.61 -13.85 0.90
C GLU A 507 2.77 -12.38 0.52
N ALA A 508 2.31 -11.46 1.38
CA ALA A 508 2.43 -10.02 1.15
C ALA A 508 3.90 -9.58 1.04
N ILE A 509 4.79 -10.10 1.90
CA ILE A 509 6.22 -9.83 1.86
C ILE A 509 6.83 -10.38 0.55
N SER A 510 6.52 -11.62 0.19
CA SER A 510 7.03 -12.24 -1.04
C SER A 510 6.65 -11.45 -2.29
N LYS A 511 5.37 -11.08 -2.42
CA LYS A 511 4.89 -10.24 -3.54
C LYS A 511 5.56 -8.87 -3.58
N SER A 512 5.78 -8.27 -2.41
CA SER A 512 6.50 -6.99 -2.31
C SER A 512 7.95 -7.12 -2.74
N LEU A 513 8.62 -8.21 -2.37
CA LEU A 513 10.02 -8.47 -2.76
C LEU A 513 10.14 -8.74 -4.27
N GLU A 514 9.20 -9.50 -4.87
CA GLU A 514 9.15 -9.70 -6.31
C GLU A 514 9.14 -8.36 -7.07
N VAL A 515 8.31 -7.41 -6.63
CA VAL A 515 8.24 -6.07 -7.22
C VAL A 515 9.48 -5.24 -6.89
N SER A 516 9.87 -5.18 -5.62
CA SER A 516 10.92 -4.27 -5.15
C SER A 516 12.31 -4.65 -5.62
N CYS A 517 12.52 -5.90 -5.94
CA CYS A 517 13.79 -6.42 -6.44
C CYS A 517 13.94 -6.33 -7.98
N MET A 518 12.97 -5.75 -8.69
CA MET A 518 13.07 -5.50 -10.13
C MET A 518 14.05 -4.38 -10.46
N LYS A 519 14.15 -3.36 -9.60
CA LYS A 519 15.09 -2.25 -9.79
C LYS A 519 16.47 -2.61 -9.24
N GLU A 520 17.50 -2.40 -10.04
CA GLU A 520 18.89 -2.52 -9.59
C GLU A 520 19.29 -1.36 -8.67
N ILE A 521 20.07 -1.66 -7.62
CA ILE A 521 20.65 -0.66 -6.72
C ILE A 521 22.01 -0.25 -7.27
N ASN A 522 22.07 0.91 -7.92
CA ASN A 522 23.30 1.51 -8.45
C ASN A 522 23.87 2.60 -7.53
N GLU A 523 23.11 2.97 -6.51
CA GLU A 523 23.49 4.01 -5.55
C GLU A 523 24.45 3.46 -4.48
N SER A 524 25.33 4.32 -3.97
CA SER A 524 26.21 4.01 -2.84
C SER A 524 25.55 4.44 -1.55
N TYR A 525 25.56 3.57 -0.54
CA TYR A 525 25.01 3.89 0.78
C TYR A 525 25.89 4.91 1.51
N SER A 526 25.29 5.96 2.02
CA SER A 526 25.91 6.99 2.84
C SER A 526 24.94 7.51 3.90
N ASN A 527 25.40 7.70 5.13
CA ASN A 527 24.58 8.19 6.23
C ASN A 527 24.65 9.72 6.45
N GLY A 528 25.51 10.42 5.73
CA GLY A 528 25.80 11.83 6.03
C GLY A 528 26.41 12.00 7.43
N VAL A 529 26.09 13.14 8.10
CA VAL A 529 26.62 13.43 9.45
C VAL A 529 25.89 12.59 10.50
N MET A 530 26.67 11.84 11.28
CA MET A 530 26.14 11.01 12.36
C MET A 530 26.02 11.80 13.66
N GLN A 531 24.93 11.61 14.39
CA GLN A 531 24.71 12.17 15.72
C GLN A 531 25.62 11.46 16.75
N THR A 532 26.41 12.23 17.50
CA THR A 532 27.37 11.74 18.49
C THR A 532 27.02 12.15 19.92
#